data_ae7b53a393685b15addb522a4a8c5f8f
#
_entry.id   ae7b53a393685b15addb522a4a8c5f8f
#
_cell.length_a   1.000
_cell.length_b   1.000
_cell.length_c   1.000
_cell.angle_alpha   90.00
_cell.angle_beta   90.00
_cell.angle_gamma   90.00
#
_symmetry.space_group_name_H-M   'P 1'
#
loop_
_entity.id
_entity.type
_entity.pdbx_description
1 polymer ?
#
loop_
_entity_poly.entity_id
_entity_poly.type
_entity_poly.pdbx_seq_one_letter_code
_entity_poly.pdbx_strand_id
1 'polypeptide(L)'
;MGAICTGVILTGGQSRRMGRDKASLSRDGRALVEIAVSALTIHGCDAIVVGPHRVPGARTTREDPPGGGPVAGIDAAVQLLKDASPPSHALILATDLPHIDRLVARLVQDLDVNEKFARVPIDATGHPQPLAACYPFAALTTALEALPRRRDIAARRLLDEVPWRQHSISDDLLQDADTPEDADRHRLS
;
A
#
# COMPACT_ATOMS: atom_id res chain seq x y z
N MET A 1 15.70 -2.50 -17.89
CA MET A 1 14.31 -2.97 -17.74
C MET A 1 13.84 -2.51 -16.37
N GLY A 2 12.76 -1.74 -16.31
CA GLY A 2 12.19 -1.34 -15.02
C GLY A 2 11.63 -2.55 -14.27
N ALA A 3 11.45 -2.41 -12.95
CA ALA A 3 10.80 -3.44 -12.14
C ALA A 3 9.37 -3.70 -12.66
N ILE A 4 8.92 -4.95 -12.61
CA ILE A 4 7.55 -5.32 -13.00
C ILE A 4 6.55 -4.62 -12.09
N CYS A 5 6.88 -4.48 -10.81
CA CYS A 5 6.04 -3.80 -9.84
C CYS A 5 6.83 -2.89 -8.89
N THR A 6 6.13 -1.90 -8.35
CA THR A 6 6.64 -1.06 -7.25
C THR A 6 5.62 -1.06 -6.11
N GLY A 7 6.08 -1.37 -4.90
CA GLY A 7 5.28 -1.23 -3.70
C GLY A 7 5.27 0.23 -3.22
N VAL A 8 4.09 0.78 -3.01
CA VAL A 8 3.84 2.10 -2.42
C VAL A 8 3.32 1.88 -1.01
N ILE A 9 4.18 2.08 -0.02
CA ILE A 9 3.92 1.79 1.38
C ILE A 9 3.53 3.08 2.08
N LEU A 10 2.28 3.18 2.53
CA LEU A 10 1.73 4.35 3.19
C LEU A 10 2.01 4.28 4.70
N THR A 11 2.94 5.08 5.18
CA THR A 11 3.31 5.15 6.61
C THR A 11 2.65 6.32 7.35
N GLY A 12 1.82 7.09 6.66
CA GLY A 12 1.11 8.24 7.20
C GLY A 12 -0.34 7.88 7.56
N GLY A 13 -0.72 8.16 8.79
CA GLY A 13 -2.09 8.07 9.27
C GLY A 13 -2.15 8.72 10.65
N GLN A 14 -3.18 9.56 10.92
CA GLN A 14 -3.38 10.08 12.27
C GLN A 14 -3.90 8.95 13.16
N SER A 15 -2.99 8.19 13.77
CA SER A 15 -3.29 7.11 14.74
C SER A 15 -3.87 7.64 16.05
N ARG A 16 -5.02 8.34 15.97
CA ARG A 16 -5.66 8.95 17.13
C ARG A 16 -6.12 7.92 18.17
N ARG A 17 -6.34 6.67 17.75
CA ARG A 17 -6.89 5.59 18.62
C ARG A 17 -5.81 4.79 19.32
N MET A 18 -4.65 4.58 18.70
CA MET A 18 -3.54 3.79 19.26
C MET A 18 -2.63 4.58 20.18
N GLY A 19 -2.64 5.94 20.16
CA GLY A 19 -1.69 6.75 20.91
C GLY A 19 -0.21 6.58 20.50
N ARG A 20 0.06 5.74 19.48
CA ARG A 20 1.38 5.46 18.90
C ARG A 20 1.33 5.65 17.38
N ASP A 21 2.48 5.93 16.79
CA ASP A 21 2.63 5.96 15.35
C ASP A 21 2.51 4.52 14.81
N LYS A 22 1.51 4.24 13.97
CA LYS A 22 1.30 2.92 13.35
C LYS A 22 2.53 2.44 12.57
N ALA A 23 3.31 3.36 12.03
CA ALA A 23 4.54 3.03 11.33
C ALA A 23 5.66 2.52 12.25
N SER A 24 5.52 2.68 13.58
CA SER A 24 6.44 2.11 14.57
C SER A 24 6.06 0.70 15.02
N LEU A 25 4.90 0.17 14.58
CA LEU A 25 4.53 -1.21 14.88
C LEU A 25 5.59 -2.17 14.38
N SER A 26 6.02 -3.06 15.26
CA SER A 26 7.08 -4.03 14.94
C SER A 26 6.62 -5.46 15.21
N ARG A 27 7.09 -6.39 14.39
CA ARG A 27 6.93 -7.83 14.56
C ARG A 27 8.33 -8.45 14.68
N ASP A 28 8.55 -9.19 15.76
CA ASP A 28 9.85 -9.82 16.06
C ASP A 28 11.01 -8.80 16.06
N GLY A 29 10.78 -7.59 16.58
CA GLY A 29 11.77 -6.52 16.67
C GLY A 29 12.08 -5.79 15.36
N ARG A 30 11.34 -6.04 14.29
CA ARG A 30 11.46 -5.34 12.99
C ARG A 30 10.20 -4.53 12.70
N ALA A 31 10.35 -3.28 12.30
CA ALA A 31 9.22 -2.43 11.92
C ALA A 31 8.45 -3.04 10.73
N LEU A 32 7.12 -2.95 10.73
CA LEU A 32 6.29 -3.50 9.64
C LEU A 32 6.65 -2.88 8.29
N VAL A 33 7.03 -1.60 8.26
CA VAL A 33 7.52 -0.94 7.03
C VAL A 33 8.81 -1.58 6.50
N GLU A 34 9.73 -2.00 7.37
CA GLU A 34 10.97 -2.69 6.96
C GLU A 34 10.68 -4.10 6.46
N ILE A 35 9.71 -4.78 7.07
CA ILE A 35 9.24 -6.10 6.63
C ILE A 35 8.63 -5.98 5.23
N ALA A 36 7.80 -4.96 4.99
CA ALA A 36 7.21 -4.70 3.69
C ALA A 36 8.26 -4.44 2.60
N VAL A 37 9.25 -3.57 2.88
CA VAL A 37 10.35 -3.29 1.93
C VAL A 37 11.15 -4.56 1.63
N SER A 38 11.47 -5.36 2.65
CA SER A 38 12.18 -6.62 2.46
C SER A 38 11.39 -7.61 1.60
N ALA A 39 10.08 -7.75 1.85
CA ALA A 39 9.21 -8.62 1.08
C ALA A 39 9.14 -8.19 -0.39
N LEU A 40 8.99 -6.91 -0.67
CA LEU A 40 9.00 -6.37 -2.04
C LEU A 40 10.32 -6.70 -2.74
N THR A 41 11.45 -6.47 -2.08
CA THR A 41 12.79 -6.75 -2.62
C THR A 41 12.97 -8.25 -2.95
N ILE A 42 12.53 -9.14 -2.06
CA ILE A 42 12.58 -10.60 -2.28
C ILE A 42 11.82 -11.01 -3.56
N HIS A 43 10.72 -10.32 -3.85
CA HIS A 43 9.91 -10.57 -5.04
C HIS A 43 10.32 -9.74 -6.27
N GLY A 44 11.48 -9.05 -6.24
CA GLY A 44 11.98 -8.27 -7.37
C GLY A 44 11.20 -6.98 -7.66
N CYS A 45 10.45 -6.48 -6.67
CA CYS A 45 9.73 -5.22 -6.73
C CYS A 45 10.54 -4.10 -6.10
N ASP A 46 10.50 -2.90 -6.68
CA ASP A 46 10.96 -1.67 -6.04
C ASP A 46 10.03 -1.27 -4.90
N ALA A 47 10.53 -0.41 -4.00
CA ALA A 47 9.75 0.11 -2.89
C ALA A 47 9.81 1.64 -2.79
N ILE A 48 8.66 2.26 -2.50
CA ILE A 48 8.53 3.67 -2.12
C ILE A 48 7.82 3.73 -0.78
N VAL A 49 8.44 4.38 0.19
CA VAL A 49 7.82 4.70 1.49
C VAL A 49 7.24 6.11 1.40
N VAL A 50 5.95 6.24 1.61
CA VAL A 50 5.23 7.51 1.64
C VAL A 50 5.06 7.96 3.09
N GLY A 51 5.73 9.05 3.46
CA GLY A 51 5.68 9.58 4.80
C GLY A 51 7.05 9.99 5.35
N PRO A 52 7.19 10.15 6.67
CA PRO A 52 8.43 10.64 7.28
C PRO A 52 9.53 9.57 7.41
N HIS A 53 9.18 8.31 7.30
CA HIS A 53 10.09 7.18 7.57
C HIS A 53 11.05 6.96 6.39
N ARG A 54 12.31 6.68 6.73
CA ARG A 54 13.34 6.27 5.78
C ARG A 54 13.74 4.83 6.05
N VAL A 55 13.65 3.99 5.03
CA VAL A 55 14.00 2.57 5.12
C VAL A 55 15.06 2.27 4.07
N PRO A 56 16.18 1.63 4.42
CA PRO A 56 17.17 1.20 3.45
C PRO A 56 16.56 0.32 2.35
N GLY A 57 16.95 0.57 1.11
CA GLY A 57 16.43 -0.15 -0.05
C GLY A 57 15.11 0.40 -0.62
N ALA A 58 14.53 1.44 -0.01
CA ALA A 58 13.35 2.10 -0.53
C ALA A 58 13.60 3.59 -0.86
N ARG A 59 12.95 4.08 -1.91
CA ARG A 59 12.81 5.53 -2.13
C ARG A 59 11.80 6.10 -1.13
N THR A 60 11.88 7.39 -0.83
CA THR A 60 10.96 8.06 0.09
C THR A 60 10.34 9.27 -0.60
N THR A 61 9.04 9.44 -0.43
CA THR A 61 8.30 10.64 -0.84
C THR A 61 7.27 11.01 0.23
N ARG A 62 6.65 12.16 0.08
CA ARG A 62 5.56 12.63 0.93
C ARG A 62 4.69 13.61 0.17
N GLU A 63 3.41 13.59 0.43
CA GLU A 63 2.48 14.59 -0.08
C GLU A 63 2.77 15.99 0.50
N ASP A 64 2.57 17.03 -0.29
CA ASP A 64 2.71 18.42 0.13
C ASP A 64 1.40 19.21 -0.12
N PRO A 65 0.83 19.83 0.92
CA PRO A 65 1.21 19.76 2.33
C PRO A 65 0.89 18.38 2.95
N PRO A 66 1.62 18.00 4.04
CA PRO A 66 1.40 16.70 4.70
C PRO A 66 0.00 16.52 5.27
N GLY A 67 -0.40 15.24 5.47
CA GLY A 67 -1.69 14.90 6.09
C GLY A 67 -2.89 15.01 5.14
N GLY A 68 -2.65 14.90 3.83
CA GLY A 68 -3.69 14.93 2.80
C GLY A 68 -4.48 13.63 2.65
N GLY A 69 -4.17 12.62 3.45
CA GLY A 69 -4.82 11.32 3.40
C GLY A 69 -4.21 10.35 2.38
N PRO A 70 -4.74 9.11 2.30
CA PRO A 70 -4.11 8.04 1.54
C PRO A 70 -3.99 8.34 0.04
N VAL A 71 -5.01 8.95 -0.57
CA VAL A 71 -5.00 9.28 -2.01
C VAL A 71 -3.93 10.31 -2.34
N ALA A 72 -3.72 11.32 -1.47
CA ALA A 72 -2.65 12.30 -1.67
C ALA A 72 -1.26 11.66 -1.58
N GLY A 73 -1.08 10.71 -0.64
CA GLY A 73 0.16 9.96 -0.53
C GLY A 73 0.42 9.06 -1.75
N ILE A 74 -0.61 8.39 -2.26
CA ILE A 74 -0.52 7.58 -3.49
C ILE A 74 -0.15 8.48 -4.68
N ASP A 75 -0.79 9.64 -4.81
CA ASP A 75 -0.49 10.59 -5.90
C ASP A 75 0.97 11.04 -5.85
N ALA A 76 1.51 11.39 -4.67
CA ALA A 76 2.92 11.76 -4.52
C ALA A 76 3.88 10.65 -4.98
N ALA A 77 3.56 9.38 -4.69
CA ALA A 77 4.35 8.24 -5.16
C ALA A 77 4.23 8.05 -6.67
N VAL A 78 3.04 8.20 -7.23
CA VAL A 78 2.80 8.08 -8.68
C VAL A 78 3.55 9.17 -9.44
N GLN A 79 3.57 10.42 -8.97
CA GLN A 79 4.36 11.48 -9.60
C GLN A 79 5.85 11.13 -9.61
N LEU A 80 6.40 10.67 -8.47
CA LEU A 80 7.79 10.23 -8.40
C LEU A 80 8.12 9.08 -9.38
N LEU A 81 7.16 8.20 -9.65
CA LEU A 81 7.33 7.07 -10.58
C LEU A 81 7.23 7.52 -12.04
N LYS A 82 6.35 8.47 -12.36
CA LYS A 82 6.21 9.03 -13.72
C LYS A 82 7.52 9.67 -14.20
N ASP A 83 8.21 10.37 -13.31
CA ASP A 83 9.45 11.10 -13.63
C ASP A 83 10.67 10.17 -13.82
N ALA A 84 10.57 8.92 -13.41
CA ALA A 84 11.65 7.95 -13.48
C ALA A 84 11.38 6.87 -14.56
N SER A 85 11.12 5.66 -14.12
CA SER A 85 10.79 4.52 -14.99
C SER A 85 9.50 3.89 -14.48
N PRO A 86 8.35 4.18 -15.10
CA PRO A 86 7.06 3.67 -14.65
C PRO A 86 7.06 2.14 -14.61
N PRO A 87 6.61 1.52 -13.50
CA PRO A 87 6.42 0.07 -13.44
C PRO A 87 5.17 -0.35 -14.20
N SER A 88 5.00 -1.65 -14.47
CA SER A 88 3.73 -2.15 -14.98
C SER A 88 2.62 -2.06 -13.92
N HIS A 89 2.96 -2.31 -12.66
CA HIS A 89 2.03 -2.35 -11.54
C HIS A 89 2.52 -1.58 -10.33
N ALA A 90 1.56 -1.03 -9.56
CA ALA A 90 1.77 -0.47 -8.24
C ALA A 90 1.01 -1.29 -7.19
N LEU A 91 1.71 -1.79 -6.17
CA LEU A 91 1.10 -2.37 -4.99
C LEU A 91 0.88 -1.27 -3.97
N ILE A 92 -0.36 -1.02 -3.59
CA ILE A 92 -0.69 -0.03 -2.56
C ILE A 92 -0.86 -0.76 -1.24
N LEU A 93 -0.04 -0.40 -0.25
CA LEU A 93 0.09 -1.12 1.01
C LEU A 93 -0.02 -0.16 2.19
N ALA A 94 -0.92 -0.44 3.13
CA ALA A 94 -0.94 0.20 4.44
C ALA A 94 0.05 -0.50 5.38
N THR A 95 0.65 0.25 6.32
CA THR A 95 1.66 -0.30 7.24
C THR A 95 1.11 -0.94 8.51
N ASP A 96 -0.19 -0.97 8.68
CA ASP A 96 -0.86 -1.57 9.84
C ASP A 96 -1.29 -3.03 9.65
N LEU A 97 -0.80 -3.67 8.59
CA LEU A 97 -1.08 -5.07 8.26
C LEU A 97 0.00 -5.99 8.85
N PRO A 98 -0.29 -6.77 9.91
CA PRO A 98 0.68 -7.59 10.61
C PRO A 98 1.42 -8.62 9.74
N HIS A 99 0.72 -9.13 8.72
CA HIS A 99 1.24 -10.14 7.79
C HIS A 99 1.55 -9.58 6.40
N ILE A 100 2.05 -8.34 6.35
CA ILE A 100 2.32 -7.61 5.10
C ILE A 100 3.29 -8.34 4.16
N ASP A 101 4.23 -9.10 4.68
CA ASP A 101 5.14 -9.95 3.89
C ASP A 101 4.40 -11.04 3.12
N ARG A 102 3.47 -11.75 3.77
CA ARG A 102 2.63 -12.77 3.14
C ARG A 102 1.64 -12.15 2.17
N LEU A 103 1.09 -10.98 2.50
CA LEU A 103 0.23 -10.22 1.61
C LEU A 103 0.96 -9.82 0.32
N VAL A 104 2.17 -9.26 0.41
CA VAL A 104 3.00 -8.94 -0.75
C VAL A 104 3.20 -10.16 -1.63
N ALA A 105 3.60 -11.30 -1.06
CA ALA A 105 3.80 -12.54 -1.80
C ALA A 105 2.55 -12.96 -2.59
N ARG A 106 1.36 -12.80 -2.01
CA ARG A 106 0.07 -13.12 -2.67
C ARG A 106 -0.30 -12.12 -3.77
N LEU A 107 -0.04 -10.84 -3.55
CA LEU A 107 -0.36 -9.79 -4.53
C LEU A 107 0.51 -9.86 -5.77
N VAL A 108 1.79 -10.26 -5.64
CA VAL A 108 2.71 -10.35 -6.78
C VAL A 108 2.65 -11.68 -7.49
N GLN A 109 1.99 -12.68 -6.92
CA GLN A 109 1.85 -14.00 -7.53
C GLN A 109 1.10 -13.89 -8.86
N ASP A 110 1.67 -14.50 -9.91
CA ASP A 110 1.06 -14.57 -11.25
C ASP A 110 0.66 -13.18 -11.82
N LEU A 111 1.47 -12.15 -11.54
CA LEU A 111 1.28 -10.83 -12.16
C LEU A 111 1.54 -10.91 -13.66
N ASP A 112 0.52 -10.56 -14.44
CA ASP A 112 0.65 -10.35 -15.88
C ASP A 112 0.89 -8.87 -16.17
N VAL A 113 1.99 -8.54 -16.83
CA VAL A 113 2.34 -7.17 -17.22
C VAL A 113 1.27 -6.48 -18.08
N ASN A 114 0.41 -7.26 -18.74
CA ASN A 114 -0.70 -6.78 -19.56
C ASN A 114 -2.04 -6.72 -18.81
N GLU A 115 -2.04 -7.05 -17.51
CA GLU A 115 -3.25 -6.98 -16.69
C GLU A 115 -3.83 -5.55 -16.71
N LYS A 116 -5.14 -5.46 -16.95
CA LYS A 116 -5.85 -4.15 -17.04
C LYS A 116 -6.77 -3.89 -15.84
N PHE A 117 -7.01 -4.90 -15.01
CA PHE A 117 -7.86 -4.80 -13.84
C PHE A 117 -7.02 -4.72 -12.57
N ALA A 118 -7.38 -3.83 -11.67
CA ALA A 118 -6.80 -3.87 -10.33
C ALA A 118 -7.25 -5.16 -9.61
N ARG A 119 -6.33 -5.80 -8.91
CA ARG A 119 -6.58 -6.96 -8.04
C ARG A 119 -6.84 -6.45 -6.64
N VAL A 120 -8.09 -6.46 -6.22
CA VAL A 120 -8.53 -5.89 -4.93
C VAL A 120 -9.08 -7.00 -4.05
N PRO A 121 -8.49 -7.27 -2.90
CA PRO A 121 -9.07 -8.18 -1.92
C PRO A 121 -10.37 -7.62 -1.33
N ILE A 122 -11.23 -8.55 -0.90
CA ILE A 122 -12.43 -8.23 -0.13
C ILE A 122 -12.29 -8.92 1.22
N ASP A 123 -12.48 -8.18 2.31
CA ASP A 123 -12.43 -8.70 3.67
C ASP A 123 -13.66 -9.55 4.03
N ALA A 124 -13.63 -10.20 5.20
CA ALA A 124 -14.73 -11.03 5.68
C ALA A 124 -16.07 -10.29 5.86
N THR A 125 -16.04 -8.94 5.91
CA THR A 125 -17.23 -8.10 6.02
C THR A 125 -17.79 -7.68 4.66
N GLY A 126 -17.13 -8.08 3.56
CA GLY A 126 -17.53 -7.76 2.19
C GLY A 126 -17.01 -6.41 1.68
N HIS A 127 -16.06 -5.79 2.36
CA HIS A 127 -15.51 -4.50 1.94
C HIS A 127 -14.21 -4.67 1.13
N PRO A 128 -14.12 -3.99 -0.04
CA PRO A 128 -12.88 -3.96 -0.80
C PRO A 128 -11.77 -3.25 -0.04
N GLN A 129 -10.54 -3.78 -0.14
CA GLN A 129 -9.35 -3.30 0.54
C GLN A 129 -8.39 -2.59 -0.42
N PRO A 130 -8.65 -1.31 -0.76
CA PRO A 130 -7.88 -0.56 -1.76
C PRO A 130 -6.43 -0.26 -1.33
N LEU A 131 -6.12 -0.35 -0.03
CA LEU A 131 -4.77 -0.17 0.53
C LEU A 131 -4.06 -1.49 0.82
N ALA A 132 -4.58 -2.58 0.28
CA ALA A 132 -3.98 -3.92 0.28
C ALA A 132 -4.10 -4.54 -1.13
N ALA A 133 -3.87 -3.76 -2.19
CA ALA A 133 -4.27 -4.09 -3.55
C ALA A 133 -3.15 -3.83 -4.57
N CYS A 134 -3.25 -4.50 -5.72
CA CYS A 134 -2.35 -4.34 -6.85
C CYS A 134 -3.08 -3.66 -8.02
N TYR A 135 -2.52 -2.58 -8.52
CA TYR A 135 -3.10 -1.76 -9.59
C TYR A 135 -2.20 -1.77 -10.83
N PRO A 136 -2.75 -1.93 -12.05
CA PRO A 136 -2.02 -1.54 -13.25
C PRO A 136 -1.64 -0.05 -13.14
N PHE A 137 -0.37 0.27 -13.31
CA PHE A 137 0.12 1.63 -13.06
C PHE A 137 -0.57 2.69 -13.91
N ALA A 138 -0.80 2.39 -15.18
CA ALA A 138 -1.52 3.30 -16.09
C ALA A 138 -2.97 3.56 -15.63
N ALA A 139 -3.69 2.52 -15.18
CA ALA A 139 -5.06 2.66 -14.69
C ALA A 139 -5.12 3.48 -13.39
N LEU A 140 -4.19 3.23 -12.46
CA LEU A 140 -4.08 4.02 -11.22
C LEU A 140 -3.80 5.49 -11.53
N THR A 141 -2.91 5.76 -12.47
CA THR A 141 -2.58 7.11 -12.91
C THR A 141 -3.80 7.84 -13.47
N THR A 142 -4.52 7.20 -14.39
CA THR A 142 -5.76 7.75 -14.98
C THR A 142 -6.82 8.01 -13.90
N ALA A 143 -7.00 7.08 -12.96
CA ALA A 143 -7.95 7.26 -11.87
C ALA A 143 -7.60 8.46 -10.98
N LEU A 144 -6.33 8.62 -10.64
CA LEU A 144 -5.89 9.80 -9.89
C LEU A 144 -6.17 11.10 -10.66
N GLU A 145 -5.96 11.12 -11.97
CA GLU A 145 -6.22 12.29 -12.82
C GLU A 145 -7.72 12.62 -12.91
N ALA A 146 -8.59 11.62 -12.88
CA ALA A 146 -10.05 11.79 -12.91
C ALA A 146 -10.63 12.36 -11.61
N LEU A 147 -9.96 12.16 -10.47
CA LEU A 147 -10.44 12.69 -9.20
C LEU A 147 -10.38 14.23 -9.17
N PRO A 148 -11.45 14.91 -8.70
CA PRO A 148 -11.52 16.38 -8.66
C PRO A 148 -10.50 17.01 -7.69
N ARG A 149 -10.05 16.22 -6.73
CA ARG A 149 -8.99 16.57 -5.76
C ARG A 149 -8.33 15.28 -5.26
N ARG A 150 -7.14 15.38 -4.63
CA ARG A 150 -6.42 14.22 -4.03
C ARG A 150 -6.45 14.24 -2.51
N ARG A 151 -6.68 15.39 -1.92
CA ARG A 151 -6.67 15.57 -0.46
C ARG A 151 -8.01 15.23 0.17
N ASP A 152 -7.94 14.63 1.36
CA ASP A 152 -9.11 14.27 2.18
C ASP A 152 -10.12 13.37 1.43
N ILE A 153 -9.57 12.47 0.60
CA ILE A 153 -10.35 11.49 -0.15
C ILE A 153 -10.05 10.10 0.39
N ALA A 154 -11.10 9.34 0.67
CA ALA A 154 -10.97 7.94 1.07
C ALA A 154 -10.44 7.09 -0.11
N ALA A 155 -9.52 6.16 0.17
CA ALA A 155 -8.90 5.33 -0.87
C ALA A 155 -9.91 4.53 -1.72
N ARG A 156 -11.06 4.17 -1.15
CA ARG A 156 -12.15 3.48 -1.89
C ARG A 156 -12.61 4.23 -3.13
N ARG A 157 -12.46 5.56 -3.17
CA ARG A 157 -12.84 6.38 -4.33
C ARG A 157 -11.99 6.08 -5.57
N LEU A 158 -10.80 5.52 -5.39
CA LEU A 158 -10.01 5.02 -6.53
C LEU A 158 -10.71 3.88 -7.26
N LEU A 159 -11.51 3.07 -6.55
CA LEU A 159 -12.22 1.93 -7.11
C LEU A 159 -13.43 2.34 -7.97
N ASP A 160 -13.89 3.59 -7.85
CA ASP A 160 -14.93 4.12 -8.73
C ASP A 160 -14.36 4.47 -10.12
N GLU A 161 -13.03 4.71 -10.19
CA GLU A 161 -12.34 5.20 -11.40
C GLU A 161 -11.43 4.13 -12.05
N VAL A 162 -11.13 3.03 -11.36
CA VAL A 162 -10.28 1.95 -11.86
C VAL A 162 -11.12 0.70 -12.13
N PRO A 163 -11.01 0.06 -13.29
CA PRO A 163 -11.57 -1.27 -13.47
C PRO A 163 -10.87 -2.25 -12.55
N TRP A 164 -11.62 -2.94 -11.71
CA TRP A 164 -11.06 -3.88 -10.74
C TRP A 164 -11.84 -5.20 -10.68
N ARG A 165 -11.19 -6.22 -10.15
CA ARG A 165 -11.79 -7.51 -9.84
C ARG A 165 -11.35 -8.00 -8.47
N GLN A 166 -12.18 -8.82 -7.85
CA GLN A 166 -11.84 -9.45 -6.59
C GLN A 166 -10.61 -10.34 -6.76
N HIS A 167 -9.66 -10.19 -5.84
CA HIS A 167 -8.52 -11.07 -5.68
C HIS A 167 -8.67 -11.90 -4.42
N SER A 168 -8.66 -13.24 -4.55
CA SER A 168 -8.85 -14.15 -3.42
C SER A 168 -7.60 -14.14 -2.52
N ILE A 169 -7.72 -13.48 -1.39
CA ILE A 169 -6.71 -13.44 -0.33
C ILE A 169 -7.38 -13.88 0.97
N SER A 170 -6.65 -14.63 1.77
CA SER A 170 -7.11 -15.09 3.08
C SER A 170 -7.31 -13.89 4.02
N ASP A 171 -8.41 -13.87 4.74
CA ASP A 171 -8.83 -12.76 5.59
C ASP A 171 -7.81 -12.41 6.69
N ASP A 172 -7.08 -13.41 7.20
CA ASP A 172 -6.01 -13.20 8.17
C ASP A 172 -4.89 -12.25 7.68
N LEU A 173 -4.72 -12.11 6.36
CA LEU A 173 -3.74 -11.20 5.76
C LEU A 173 -4.27 -9.77 5.58
N LEU A 174 -5.58 -9.57 5.75
CA LEU A 174 -6.26 -8.29 5.56
C LEU A 174 -6.63 -7.62 6.88
N GLN A 175 -6.45 -8.31 8.01
CA GLN A 175 -6.70 -7.76 9.33
C GLN A 175 -5.67 -6.69 9.64
N ASP A 176 -6.13 -5.50 9.98
CA ASP A 176 -5.30 -4.40 10.44
C ASP A 176 -5.11 -4.43 11.97
N ALA A 177 -4.07 -3.79 12.45
CA ALA A 177 -3.80 -3.60 13.86
C ALA A 177 -4.19 -2.17 14.27
N ASP A 178 -5.47 -1.95 14.50
CA ASP A 178 -6.04 -0.63 14.81
C ASP A 178 -6.10 -0.33 16.31
N THR A 179 -6.05 -1.36 17.15
CA THR A 179 -6.15 -1.26 18.62
C THR A 179 -4.96 -1.94 19.30
N PRO A 180 -4.67 -1.60 20.58
CA PRO A 180 -3.67 -2.33 21.37
C PRO A 180 -3.98 -3.84 21.45
N GLU A 181 -5.24 -4.23 21.54
CA GLU A 181 -5.69 -5.62 21.58
C GLU A 181 -5.36 -6.35 20.26
N ASP A 182 -5.46 -5.65 19.11
CA ASP A 182 -5.05 -6.21 17.82
C ASP A 182 -3.54 -6.39 17.77
N ALA A 183 -2.77 -5.39 18.26
CA ALA A 183 -1.32 -5.50 18.33
C ALA A 183 -0.90 -6.71 19.20
N ASP A 184 -1.50 -6.90 20.37
CA ASP A 184 -1.23 -8.05 21.23
C ASP A 184 -1.58 -9.38 20.55
N ARG A 185 -2.74 -9.45 19.89
CA ARG A 185 -3.19 -10.64 19.14
C ARG A 185 -2.18 -11.04 18.07
N HIS A 186 -1.60 -10.08 17.38
CA HIS A 186 -0.61 -10.29 16.32
C HIS A 186 0.84 -10.25 16.82
N ARG A 187 1.06 -10.16 18.15
CA ARG A 187 2.39 -10.07 18.79
C ARG A 187 3.23 -8.92 18.24
N LEU A 188 2.57 -7.77 18.01
CA LEU A 188 3.24 -6.55 17.63
C LEU A 188 3.69 -5.77 18.88
N SER A 189 4.79 -5.04 18.76
CA SER A 189 5.37 -4.19 19.82
C SER A 189 5.54 -2.75 19.35
#